data_06cf7db80ec3f2a6114a81e270fa70b8
#
_entry.id   06cf7db80ec3f2a6114a81e270fa70b8
#
_cell.length_a   1.000
_cell.length_b   1.000
_cell.length_c   1.000
_cell.angle_alpha   90.00
_cell.angle_beta   90.00
_cell.angle_gamma   90.00
#
_symmetry.space_group_name_H-M   'P 1'
#
loop_
_entity.id
_entity.type
_entity.pdbx_description
1 polymer ?
#
loop_
_entity_poly.entity_id
_entity_poly.type
_entity_poly.pdbx_seq_one_letter_code
_entity_poly.pdbx_strand_id
1 'polypeptide(L)'
;MTERKVAVVTAAAGAGIGAAISRRLAADGIDVVITDAHERRCKALADDLSEQHGRPFLAIPLDVTDAAGVEACMNRVAAERGRLDILINNAGWSKIEPVAEMSVETWRRCLDVDLTGTFLAMRHALPHMIAQRSGAIVNISSIAAYETSTEHGAAYSAAKAGVLALTRVAAAENGRHGVRVNAVAPGLIYNEFLRKIYPDEFFDGYAENRSLVGRVGRPDDVANLVSFLVSDAAGYVTGEVYGISGGVHPHG
;
A
#
# COMPACT_ATOMS: atom_id res chain seq x y z
N MET A 1 -3.62 -19.60 -23.29
CA MET A 1 -2.78 -18.84 -22.35
C MET A 1 -3.74 -18.19 -21.37
N THR A 2 -3.66 -18.53 -20.08
CA THR A 2 -4.44 -17.83 -19.05
C THR A 2 -4.03 -16.37 -19.04
N GLU A 3 -5.01 -15.49 -19.14
CA GLU A 3 -4.80 -14.04 -19.08
C GLU A 3 -4.19 -13.66 -17.73
N ARG A 4 -3.10 -12.86 -17.74
CA ARG A 4 -2.41 -12.47 -16.51
C ARG A 4 -3.29 -11.54 -15.66
N LYS A 5 -3.26 -11.71 -14.33
CA LYS A 5 -3.86 -10.73 -13.42
C LYS A 5 -3.15 -9.38 -13.57
N VAL A 6 -3.91 -8.30 -13.43
CA VAL A 6 -3.42 -6.92 -13.52
C VAL A 6 -3.50 -6.25 -12.16
N ALA A 7 -2.40 -5.67 -11.71
CA ALA A 7 -2.30 -4.96 -10.43
C ALA A 7 -1.99 -3.48 -10.64
N VAL A 8 -2.62 -2.61 -9.86
CA VAL A 8 -2.22 -1.21 -9.68
C VAL A 8 -1.60 -1.06 -8.29
N VAL A 9 -0.40 -0.47 -8.22
CA VAL A 9 0.30 -0.18 -6.96
C VAL A 9 0.52 1.33 -6.86
N THR A 10 -0.03 1.96 -5.80
CA THR A 10 0.14 3.41 -5.59
C THR A 10 1.45 3.71 -4.84
N ALA A 11 2.07 4.85 -5.15
CA ALA A 11 3.40 5.24 -4.63
C ALA A 11 4.41 4.07 -4.75
N ALA A 12 4.43 3.46 -5.94
CA ALA A 12 5.19 2.24 -6.21
C ALA A 12 6.67 2.50 -6.44
N ALA A 13 7.08 3.75 -6.71
CA ALA A 13 8.44 4.05 -7.09
C ALA A 13 9.37 4.29 -5.89
N GLY A 14 10.67 4.11 -6.09
CA GLY A 14 11.68 4.30 -5.06
C GLY A 14 12.20 2.99 -4.46
N ALA A 15 12.62 3.02 -3.19
CA ALA A 15 13.24 1.90 -2.48
C ALA A 15 12.40 1.41 -1.28
N GLY A 16 11.12 1.76 -1.23
CA GLY A 16 10.21 1.42 -0.13
C GLY A 16 9.32 0.21 -0.40
N ILE A 17 8.29 0.10 0.42
CA ILE A 17 7.30 -0.99 0.41
C ILE A 17 6.65 -1.13 -0.97
N GLY A 18 6.21 -0.03 -1.60
CA GLY A 18 5.54 -0.08 -2.91
C GLY A 18 6.41 -0.67 -4.02
N ALA A 19 7.70 -0.33 -4.05
CA ALA A 19 8.63 -0.90 -5.04
C ALA A 19 8.88 -2.40 -4.80
N ALA A 20 9.05 -2.81 -3.54
CA ALA A 20 9.21 -4.22 -3.19
C ALA A 20 7.96 -5.03 -3.56
N ILE A 21 6.76 -4.51 -3.27
CA ILE A 21 5.49 -5.13 -3.68
C ILE A 21 5.44 -5.27 -5.21
N SER A 22 5.76 -4.19 -5.95
CA SER A 22 5.72 -4.21 -7.40
C SER A 22 6.67 -5.26 -8.00
N ARG A 23 7.90 -5.35 -7.49
CA ARG A 23 8.88 -6.37 -7.90
C ARG A 23 8.39 -7.77 -7.57
N ARG A 24 7.85 -7.98 -6.38
CA ARG A 24 7.34 -9.28 -5.96
C ARG A 24 6.16 -9.73 -6.81
N LEU A 25 5.17 -8.88 -7.04
CA LEU A 25 4.02 -9.22 -7.88
C LEU A 25 4.41 -9.46 -9.35
N ALA A 26 5.40 -8.72 -9.86
CA ALA A 26 5.94 -8.96 -11.20
C ALA A 26 6.62 -10.34 -11.30
N ALA A 27 7.38 -10.74 -10.26
CA ALA A 27 8.01 -12.07 -10.15
C ALA A 27 6.96 -13.19 -10.02
N ASP A 28 5.82 -12.92 -9.40
CA ASP A 28 4.67 -13.83 -9.32
C ASP A 28 3.89 -13.93 -10.67
N GLY A 29 4.36 -13.24 -11.73
CA GLY A 29 3.77 -13.27 -13.09
C GLY A 29 2.63 -12.29 -13.32
N ILE A 30 2.34 -11.40 -12.36
CA ILE A 30 1.29 -10.39 -12.44
C ILE A 30 1.74 -9.21 -13.32
N ASP A 31 0.85 -8.65 -14.10
CA ASP A 31 1.08 -7.42 -14.85
C ASP A 31 0.86 -6.21 -13.94
N VAL A 32 1.95 -5.62 -13.48
CA VAL A 32 1.92 -4.53 -12.51
C VAL A 32 1.96 -3.19 -13.20
N VAL A 33 0.96 -2.35 -12.97
CA VAL A 33 0.96 -0.93 -13.34
C VAL A 33 1.58 -0.13 -12.20
N ILE A 34 2.69 0.51 -12.50
CA ILE A 34 3.47 1.31 -11.56
C ILE A 34 2.88 2.71 -11.51
N THR A 35 2.43 3.17 -10.34
CA THR A 35 1.94 4.55 -10.19
C THR A 35 2.68 5.27 -9.07
N ASP A 36 3.02 6.54 -9.30
CA ASP A 36 3.70 7.41 -8.34
C ASP A 36 3.53 8.87 -8.76
N ALA A 37 3.52 9.79 -7.79
CA ALA A 37 3.49 11.23 -8.09
C ALA A 37 4.78 11.71 -8.80
N HIS A 38 5.88 10.99 -8.68
CA HIS A 38 7.15 11.28 -9.34
C HIS A 38 7.31 10.52 -10.66
N GLU A 39 6.89 11.12 -11.75
CA GLU A 39 6.90 10.54 -13.10
C GLU A 39 8.21 9.84 -13.45
N ARG A 40 9.37 10.51 -13.26
CA ARG A 40 10.69 9.93 -13.60
C ARG A 40 10.98 8.64 -12.83
N ARG A 41 10.65 8.59 -11.52
CA ARG A 41 10.86 7.39 -10.71
C ARG A 41 9.87 6.29 -11.07
N CYS A 42 8.63 6.67 -11.36
CA CYS A 42 7.59 5.77 -11.83
C CYS A 42 8.05 5.05 -13.11
N LYS A 43 8.50 5.81 -14.10
CA LYS A 43 9.02 5.27 -15.36
C LYS A 43 10.26 4.41 -15.16
N ALA A 44 11.22 4.84 -14.33
CA ALA A 44 12.45 4.07 -14.09
C ALA A 44 12.18 2.67 -13.52
N LEU A 45 11.22 2.52 -12.58
CA LEU A 45 10.86 1.21 -12.07
C LEU A 45 10.15 0.35 -13.12
N ALA A 46 9.29 0.94 -13.93
CA ALA A 46 8.61 0.20 -15.01
C ALA A 46 9.62 -0.28 -16.08
N ASP A 47 10.59 0.56 -16.45
CA ASP A 47 11.66 0.20 -17.40
C ASP A 47 12.53 -0.95 -16.83
N ASP A 48 12.94 -0.86 -15.56
CA ASP A 48 13.70 -1.90 -14.87
C ASP A 48 12.96 -3.25 -14.82
N LEU A 49 11.67 -3.24 -14.43
CA LEU A 49 10.85 -4.45 -14.46
C LEU A 49 10.65 -4.99 -15.87
N SER A 50 10.56 -4.10 -16.86
CA SER A 50 10.41 -4.51 -18.27
C SER A 50 11.66 -5.23 -18.76
N GLU A 51 12.85 -4.74 -18.41
CA GLU A 51 14.12 -5.39 -18.72
C GLU A 51 14.24 -6.75 -18.00
N GLN A 52 13.96 -6.79 -16.69
CA GLN A 52 14.08 -8.01 -15.87
C GLN A 52 13.14 -9.14 -16.33
N HIS A 53 11.93 -8.80 -16.78
CA HIS A 53 10.90 -9.79 -17.11
C HIS A 53 10.68 -9.98 -18.61
N GLY A 54 11.41 -9.26 -19.48
CA GLY A 54 11.30 -9.38 -20.95
C GLY A 54 9.92 -8.99 -21.51
N ARG A 55 9.19 -8.08 -20.82
CA ARG A 55 7.85 -7.61 -21.22
C ARG A 55 7.58 -6.21 -20.70
N PRO A 56 6.78 -5.40 -21.40
CA PRO A 56 6.52 -4.03 -20.97
C PRO A 56 5.66 -3.97 -19.71
N PHE A 57 6.06 -3.14 -18.76
CA PHE A 57 5.26 -2.71 -17.61
C PHE A 57 4.81 -1.27 -17.82
N LEU A 58 3.57 -0.97 -17.43
CA LEU A 58 2.99 0.36 -17.60
C LEU A 58 3.35 1.26 -16.42
N ALA A 59 3.79 2.48 -16.71
CA ALA A 59 3.97 3.55 -15.74
C ALA A 59 2.91 4.63 -15.96
N ILE A 60 2.18 5.01 -14.90
CA ILE A 60 1.20 6.10 -14.94
C ILE A 60 1.53 7.06 -13.79
N PRO A 61 2.00 8.28 -14.07
CA PRO A 61 2.11 9.31 -13.03
C PRO A 61 0.76 9.55 -12.36
N LEU A 62 0.71 9.50 -11.03
CA LEU A 62 -0.52 9.60 -10.28
C LEU A 62 -0.28 10.26 -8.92
N ASP A 63 -0.93 11.40 -8.70
CA ASP A 63 -1.17 11.95 -7.37
C ASP A 63 -2.50 11.38 -6.84
N VAL A 64 -2.44 10.64 -5.74
CA VAL A 64 -3.64 9.99 -5.15
C VAL A 64 -4.64 10.99 -4.57
N THR A 65 -4.25 12.26 -4.42
CA THR A 65 -5.13 13.35 -3.97
C THR A 65 -5.93 13.98 -5.11
N ASP A 66 -5.56 13.72 -6.36
CA ASP A 66 -6.31 14.16 -7.55
C ASP A 66 -7.40 13.15 -7.90
N ALA A 67 -8.62 13.42 -7.49
CA ALA A 67 -9.76 12.53 -7.72
C ALA A 67 -10.00 12.20 -9.19
N ALA A 68 -9.86 13.19 -10.08
CA ALA A 68 -10.03 12.98 -11.52
C ALA A 68 -8.89 12.15 -12.12
N GLY A 69 -7.66 12.41 -11.68
CA GLY A 69 -6.48 11.64 -12.06
C GLY A 69 -6.58 10.18 -11.61
N VAL A 70 -7.08 9.92 -10.40
CA VAL A 70 -7.30 8.56 -9.89
C VAL A 70 -8.36 7.83 -10.72
N GLU A 71 -9.50 8.46 -11.01
CA GLU A 71 -10.54 7.89 -11.88
C GLU A 71 -9.99 7.56 -13.26
N ALA A 72 -9.31 8.51 -13.89
CA ALA A 72 -8.72 8.32 -15.22
C ALA A 72 -7.71 7.18 -15.23
N CYS A 73 -6.89 7.06 -14.18
CA CYS A 73 -5.92 5.98 -14.05
C CYS A 73 -6.59 4.60 -14.01
N MET A 74 -7.58 4.39 -13.14
CA MET A 74 -8.26 3.08 -13.00
C MET A 74 -9.00 2.70 -14.29
N ASN A 75 -9.70 3.66 -14.91
CA ASN A 75 -10.40 3.44 -16.17
C ASN A 75 -9.41 3.13 -17.32
N ARG A 76 -8.29 3.82 -17.38
CA ARG A 76 -7.23 3.57 -18.36
C ARG A 76 -6.66 2.16 -18.22
N VAL A 77 -6.34 1.74 -16.99
CA VAL A 77 -5.81 0.39 -16.74
C VAL A 77 -6.81 -0.67 -17.18
N ALA A 78 -8.08 -0.55 -16.78
CA ALA A 78 -9.13 -1.48 -17.18
C ALA A 78 -9.32 -1.53 -18.69
N ALA A 79 -9.26 -0.40 -19.39
CA ALA A 79 -9.40 -0.33 -20.84
C ALA A 79 -8.17 -0.90 -21.57
N GLU A 80 -6.94 -0.54 -21.18
CA GLU A 80 -5.71 -0.98 -21.88
C GLU A 80 -5.34 -2.45 -21.58
N ARG A 81 -5.68 -2.95 -20.39
CA ARG A 81 -5.35 -4.32 -19.96
C ARG A 81 -6.53 -5.28 -20.00
N GLY A 82 -7.74 -4.78 -20.25
CA GLY A 82 -8.97 -5.57 -20.29
C GLY A 82 -9.49 -6.00 -18.92
N ARG A 83 -8.73 -5.72 -17.83
CA ARG A 83 -9.04 -6.13 -16.46
C ARG A 83 -8.31 -5.30 -15.42
N LEU A 84 -8.82 -5.32 -14.18
CA LEU A 84 -8.16 -4.79 -12.99
C LEU A 84 -8.45 -5.75 -11.82
N ASP A 85 -7.46 -6.54 -11.42
CA ASP A 85 -7.65 -7.62 -10.44
C ASP A 85 -7.16 -7.26 -9.05
N ILE A 86 -6.13 -6.42 -8.97
CA ILE A 86 -5.44 -6.14 -7.73
C ILE A 86 -5.22 -4.64 -7.59
N LEU A 87 -5.54 -4.11 -6.41
CA LEU A 87 -5.20 -2.74 -6.03
C LEU A 87 -4.39 -2.77 -4.73
N ILE A 88 -3.21 -2.14 -4.74
CA ILE A 88 -2.40 -1.92 -3.56
C ILE A 88 -2.37 -0.43 -3.24
N ASN A 89 -3.05 -0.05 -2.18
CA ASN A 89 -3.03 1.31 -1.65
C ASN A 89 -1.84 1.46 -0.70
N ASN A 90 -0.72 1.93 -1.23
CA ASN A 90 0.53 2.09 -0.50
C ASN A 90 0.95 3.56 -0.34
N ALA A 91 0.32 4.50 -1.01
CA ALA A 91 0.63 5.92 -0.84
C ALA A 91 0.49 6.34 0.63
N GLY A 92 1.42 7.15 1.10
CA GLY A 92 1.42 7.69 2.45
C GLY A 92 2.35 8.88 2.59
N TRP A 93 1.98 9.78 3.50
CA TRP A 93 2.74 10.94 3.88
C TRP A 93 2.55 11.22 5.38
N SER A 94 3.61 11.61 6.06
CA SER A 94 3.52 11.97 7.47
C SER A 94 4.42 13.14 7.80
N LYS A 95 4.03 13.88 8.85
CA LYS A 95 4.86 14.85 9.55
C LYS A 95 4.58 14.73 11.04
N ILE A 96 5.62 14.66 11.83
CA ILE A 96 5.51 14.57 13.29
C ILE A 96 5.42 15.99 13.83
N GLU A 97 4.29 16.32 14.42
CA GLU A 97 4.01 17.57 15.11
C GLU A 97 3.13 17.27 16.34
N PRO A 98 3.37 17.91 17.49
CA PRO A 98 2.46 17.80 18.64
C PRO A 98 1.04 18.24 18.27
N VAL A 99 0.03 17.59 18.82
CA VAL A 99 -1.39 17.88 18.48
C VAL A 99 -1.73 19.37 18.67
N ALA A 100 -1.22 20.00 19.73
CA ALA A 100 -1.50 21.40 20.03
C ALA A 100 -0.84 22.39 19.04
N GLU A 101 0.17 21.95 18.31
CA GLU A 101 0.97 22.78 17.39
C GLU A 101 0.75 22.41 15.92
N MET A 102 0.09 21.26 15.67
CA MET A 102 -0.13 20.77 14.32
C MET A 102 -0.96 21.75 13.48
N SER A 103 -0.41 22.13 12.33
CA SER A 103 -1.14 22.97 11.41
C SER A 103 -2.31 22.21 10.77
N VAL A 104 -3.39 22.93 10.48
CA VAL A 104 -4.54 22.36 9.76
C VAL A 104 -4.13 21.89 8.35
N GLU A 105 -3.12 22.52 7.76
CA GLU A 105 -2.57 22.11 6.47
C GLU A 105 -1.86 20.74 6.57
N THR A 106 -0.99 20.55 7.59
CA THR A 106 -0.36 19.25 7.87
C THR A 106 -1.42 18.16 8.08
N TRP A 107 -2.43 18.46 8.91
CA TRP A 107 -3.54 17.54 9.17
C TRP A 107 -4.26 17.15 7.88
N ARG A 108 -4.73 18.13 7.10
CA ARG A 108 -5.46 17.88 5.85
C ARG A 108 -4.62 17.09 4.85
N ARG A 109 -3.38 17.51 4.61
CA ARG A 109 -2.49 16.83 3.66
C ARG A 109 -2.30 15.36 4.01
N CYS A 110 -2.10 15.05 5.29
CA CYS A 110 -1.94 13.67 5.73
C CYS A 110 -3.22 12.86 5.47
N LEU A 111 -4.38 13.39 5.85
CA LEU A 111 -5.66 12.72 5.57
C LEU A 111 -5.93 12.58 4.07
N ASP A 112 -5.61 13.60 3.29
CA ASP A 112 -5.85 13.58 1.84
C ASP A 112 -5.01 12.50 1.15
N VAL A 113 -3.73 12.36 1.51
CA VAL A 113 -2.86 11.33 0.91
C VAL A 113 -3.21 9.94 1.43
N ASP A 114 -3.23 9.76 2.76
CA ASP A 114 -3.25 8.44 3.38
C ASP A 114 -4.65 7.80 3.43
N LEU A 115 -5.69 8.62 3.66
CA LEU A 115 -7.07 8.12 3.82
C LEU A 115 -7.93 8.43 2.60
N THR A 116 -8.03 9.71 2.20
CA THR A 116 -8.86 10.11 1.06
C THR A 116 -8.34 9.47 -0.23
N GLY A 117 -7.02 9.46 -0.45
CA GLY A 117 -6.41 8.82 -1.62
C GLY A 117 -6.67 7.31 -1.66
N THR A 118 -6.61 6.62 -0.52
CA THR A 118 -7.01 5.20 -0.41
C THR A 118 -8.48 5.01 -0.78
N PHE A 119 -9.37 5.85 -0.27
CA PHE A 119 -10.79 5.82 -0.62
C PHE A 119 -11.03 6.05 -2.12
N LEU A 120 -10.41 7.08 -2.71
CA LEU A 120 -10.55 7.40 -4.13
C LEU A 120 -10.11 6.24 -5.02
N ALA A 121 -8.95 5.66 -4.73
CA ALA A 121 -8.45 4.51 -5.50
C ALA A 121 -9.41 3.31 -5.41
N MET A 122 -9.91 2.99 -4.22
CA MET A 122 -10.91 1.92 -4.04
C MET A 122 -12.22 2.24 -4.75
N ARG A 123 -12.74 3.48 -4.61
CA ARG A 123 -13.97 3.93 -5.25
C ARG A 123 -13.96 3.69 -6.77
N HIS A 124 -12.83 3.94 -7.42
CA HIS A 124 -12.72 3.82 -8.87
C HIS A 124 -12.23 2.44 -9.35
N ALA A 125 -11.59 1.62 -8.51
CA ALA A 125 -11.23 0.24 -8.83
C ALA A 125 -12.40 -0.75 -8.63
N LEU A 126 -13.20 -0.57 -7.58
CA LEU A 126 -14.28 -1.47 -7.20
C LEU A 126 -15.31 -1.73 -8.31
N PRO A 127 -15.79 -0.75 -9.08
CA PRO A 127 -16.74 -1.02 -10.17
C PRO A 127 -16.20 -2.04 -11.20
N HIS A 128 -14.92 -1.97 -11.56
CA HIS A 128 -14.28 -2.91 -12.48
C HIS A 128 -14.20 -4.31 -11.87
N MET A 129 -13.77 -4.42 -10.60
CA MET A 129 -13.65 -5.69 -9.89
C MET A 129 -15.02 -6.36 -9.66
N ILE A 130 -16.05 -5.57 -9.34
CA ILE A 130 -17.43 -6.03 -9.17
C ILE A 130 -17.97 -6.61 -10.50
N ALA A 131 -17.76 -5.88 -11.59
CA ALA A 131 -18.17 -6.34 -12.92
C ALA A 131 -17.47 -7.65 -13.32
N GLN A 132 -16.20 -7.80 -12.97
CA GLN A 132 -15.41 -9.02 -13.18
C GLN A 132 -15.79 -10.15 -12.23
N ARG A 133 -16.52 -9.86 -11.12
CA ARG A 133 -16.79 -10.78 -10.00
C ARG A 133 -15.50 -11.36 -9.39
N SER A 134 -14.43 -10.60 -9.42
CA SER A 134 -13.10 -11.00 -8.93
C SER A 134 -12.27 -9.76 -8.64
N GLY A 135 -11.62 -9.73 -7.48
CA GLY A 135 -10.70 -8.66 -7.12
C GLY A 135 -10.04 -8.89 -5.76
N ALA A 136 -8.86 -8.30 -5.57
CA ALA A 136 -8.16 -8.28 -4.29
C ALA A 136 -7.57 -6.89 -4.02
N ILE A 137 -7.95 -6.28 -2.91
CA ILE A 137 -7.44 -4.98 -2.48
C ILE A 137 -6.64 -5.17 -1.20
N VAL A 138 -5.44 -4.61 -1.15
CA VAL A 138 -4.64 -4.53 0.07
C VAL A 138 -4.31 -3.07 0.38
N ASN A 139 -4.74 -2.62 1.54
CA ASN A 139 -4.48 -1.28 2.04
C ASN A 139 -3.29 -1.32 3.01
N ILE A 140 -2.25 -0.53 2.75
CA ILE A 140 -1.10 -0.41 3.65
C ILE A 140 -1.43 0.61 4.73
N SER A 141 -1.73 0.09 5.93
CA SER A 141 -1.92 0.85 7.15
C SER A 141 -0.58 0.99 7.90
N SER A 142 -0.58 0.93 9.21
CA SER A 142 0.59 0.98 10.10
C SER A 142 0.20 0.52 11.49
N ILE A 143 1.17 0.06 12.29
CA ILE A 143 0.98 -0.10 13.76
C ILE A 143 0.61 1.23 14.43
N ALA A 144 0.95 2.38 13.82
CA ALA A 144 0.53 3.71 14.28
C ALA A 144 -0.99 3.88 14.40
N ALA A 145 -1.78 3.03 13.74
CA ALA A 145 -3.24 2.99 13.88
C ALA A 145 -3.71 2.51 15.27
N TYR A 146 -2.84 1.91 16.04
CA TYR A 146 -3.14 1.24 17.32
C TYR A 146 -2.26 1.72 18.46
N GLU A 147 -1.01 2.10 18.18
CA GLU A 147 -0.04 2.43 19.22
C GLU A 147 -0.29 3.80 19.86
N THR A 148 -0.07 3.85 21.17
CA THR A 148 0.07 5.09 21.90
C THR A 148 1.55 5.51 21.85
N SER A 149 1.91 6.37 20.91
CA SER A 149 3.30 6.76 20.67
C SER A 149 3.40 8.22 20.21
N THR A 150 4.47 8.89 20.65
CA THR A 150 4.88 10.21 20.14
C THR A 150 5.79 10.12 18.90
N GLU A 151 6.16 8.92 18.49
CA GLU A 151 6.98 8.66 17.29
C GLU A 151 6.17 8.74 15.99
N HIS A 152 4.83 8.81 16.10
CA HIS A 152 3.91 8.95 14.98
C HIS A 152 3.14 10.27 15.09
N GLY A 153 2.98 10.96 13.96
CA GLY A 153 2.14 12.16 13.91
C GLY A 153 0.66 11.83 14.12
N ALA A 154 -0.07 12.66 14.87
CA ALA A 154 -1.49 12.43 15.16
C ALA A 154 -2.34 12.28 13.90
N ALA A 155 -2.11 13.10 12.87
CA ALA A 155 -2.80 13.01 11.59
C ALA A 155 -2.56 11.65 10.90
N TYR A 156 -1.33 11.16 10.94
CA TYR A 156 -0.96 9.87 10.38
C TYR A 156 -1.65 8.71 11.11
N SER A 157 -1.61 8.71 12.44
CA SER A 157 -2.29 7.70 13.25
C SER A 157 -3.79 7.69 12.98
N ALA A 158 -4.42 8.86 12.92
CA ALA A 158 -5.85 8.99 12.60
C ALA A 158 -6.17 8.48 11.18
N ALA A 159 -5.36 8.85 10.17
CA ALA A 159 -5.54 8.37 8.81
C ALA A 159 -5.40 6.86 8.71
N LYS A 160 -4.35 6.28 9.32
CA LYS A 160 -4.10 4.82 9.27
C LYS A 160 -5.16 4.03 10.05
N ALA A 161 -5.70 4.56 11.14
CA ALA A 161 -6.88 3.98 11.81
C ALA A 161 -8.13 4.06 10.92
N GLY A 162 -8.34 5.17 10.22
CA GLY A 162 -9.41 5.33 9.23
C GLY A 162 -9.33 4.32 8.09
N VAL A 163 -8.12 4.02 7.60
CA VAL A 163 -7.90 2.99 6.57
C VAL A 163 -8.35 1.61 7.03
N LEU A 164 -8.17 1.27 8.32
CA LEU A 164 -8.64 -0.01 8.86
C LEU A 164 -10.18 -0.10 8.89
N ALA A 165 -10.84 0.99 9.27
CA ALA A 165 -12.30 1.06 9.24
C ALA A 165 -12.83 0.94 7.81
N LEU A 166 -12.24 1.69 6.86
CA LEU A 166 -12.58 1.66 5.45
C LEU A 166 -12.40 0.26 4.85
N THR A 167 -11.32 -0.45 5.22
CA THR A 167 -11.06 -1.83 4.80
C THR A 167 -12.20 -2.77 5.18
N ARG A 168 -12.65 -2.71 6.43
CA ARG A 168 -13.74 -3.59 6.92
C ARG A 168 -15.06 -3.31 6.24
N VAL A 169 -15.41 -2.04 6.06
CA VAL A 169 -16.65 -1.66 5.36
C VAL A 169 -16.61 -2.12 3.91
N ALA A 170 -15.52 -1.83 3.19
CA ALA A 170 -15.39 -2.24 1.79
C ALA A 170 -15.40 -3.77 1.61
N ALA A 171 -14.82 -4.53 2.53
CA ALA A 171 -14.88 -5.99 2.52
C ALA A 171 -16.32 -6.50 2.70
N ALA A 172 -17.07 -5.93 3.65
CA ALA A 172 -18.46 -6.30 3.91
C ALA A 172 -19.37 -6.02 2.72
N GLU A 173 -19.20 -4.87 2.06
CA GLU A 173 -20.00 -4.47 0.90
C GLU A 173 -19.71 -5.33 -0.33
N ASN A 174 -18.45 -5.74 -0.54
CA ASN A 174 -18.00 -6.28 -1.84
C ASN A 174 -17.66 -7.77 -1.83
N GLY A 175 -17.64 -8.43 -0.67
CA GLY A 175 -17.33 -9.86 -0.57
C GLY A 175 -18.25 -10.75 -1.42
N ARG A 176 -19.55 -10.44 -1.47
CA ARG A 176 -20.54 -11.17 -2.31
C ARG A 176 -20.31 -10.99 -3.81
N HIS A 177 -19.54 -10.00 -4.19
CA HIS A 177 -19.14 -9.75 -5.57
C HIS A 177 -17.81 -10.41 -5.94
N GLY A 178 -17.25 -11.22 -5.04
CA GLY A 178 -15.96 -11.89 -5.27
C GLY A 178 -14.75 -10.96 -5.08
N VAL A 179 -14.93 -9.82 -4.42
CA VAL A 179 -13.85 -8.86 -4.15
C VAL A 179 -13.44 -8.97 -2.67
N ARG A 180 -12.16 -9.24 -2.44
CA ARG A 180 -11.56 -9.29 -1.09
C ARG A 180 -10.83 -8.00 -0.78
N VAL A 181 -10.99 -7.49 0.43
CA VAL A 181 -10.32 -6.26 0.88
C VAL A 181 -9.69 -6.52 2.24
N ASN A 182 -8.37 -6.37 2.33
CA ASN A 182 -7.62 -6.57 3.58
C ASN A 182 -6.67 -5.40 3.82
N ALA A 183 -6.19 -5.27 5.04
CA ALA A 183 -5.15 -4.32 5.38
C ALA A 183 -3.91 -5.02 5.93
N VAL A 184 -2.77 -4.40 5.72
CA VAL A 184 -1.50 -4.75 6.36
C VAL A 184 -1.07 -3.59 7.24
N ALA A 185 -0.64 -3.87 8.46
CA ALA A 185 -0.14 -2.89 9.42
C ALA A 185 1.36 -3.13 9.72
N PRO A 186 2.27 -2.53 8.93
CA PRO A 186 3.69 -2.65 9.16
C PRO A 186 4.14 -1.94 10.44
N GLY A 187 5.17 -2.50 11.09
CA GLY A 187 5.99 -1.80 12.08
C GLY A 187 7.05 -0.93 11.40
N LEU A 188 8.19 -0.76 12.05
CA LEU A 188 9.33 -0.06 11.47
C LEU A 188 9.92 -0.89 10.33
N ILE A 189 9.75 -0.41 9.11
CA ILE A 189 10.29 -1.01 7.89
C ILE A 189 11.46 -0.16 7.40
N TYR A 190 12.65 -0.76 7.40
CA TYR A 190 13.86 -0.09 6.94
C TYR A 190 13.75 0.33 5.48
N ASN A 191 14.13 1.56 5.20
CA ASN A 191 14.32 2.05 3.83
C ASN A 191 15.37 3.18 3.81
N GLU A 192 15.94 3.42 2.64
CA GLU A 192 17.00 4.43 2.43
C GLU A 192 16.59 5.87 2.79
N PHE A 193 15.30 6.18 2.77
CA PHE A 193 14.80 7.49 3.19
C PHE A 193 14.86 7.65 4.71
N LEU A 194 14.41 6.65 5.47
CA LEU A 194 14.47 6.67 6.93
C LEU A 194 15.92 6.71 7.44
N ARG A 195 16.84 6.02 6.75
CA ARG A 195 18.27 6.07 7.09
C ARG A 195 18.87 7.48 6.98
N LYS A 196 18.32 8.34 6.15
CA LYS A 196 18.75 9.75 6.04
C LYS A 196 18.24 10.63 7.19
N ILE A 197 17.19 10.17 7.90
CA ILE A 197 16.53 10.93 8.97
C ILE A 197 16.99 10.44 10.34
N TYR A 198 17.14 9.11 10.50
CA TYR A 198 17.47 8.47 11.76
C TYR A 198 18.86 7.85 11.71
N PRO A 199 19.65 7.95 12.80
CA PRO A 199 20.95 7.30 12.91
C PRO A 199 20.79 5.77 13.03
N ASP A 200 21.87 5.04 12.78
CA ASP A 200 21.86 3.56 12.82
C ASP A 200 21.47 3.04 14.22
N GLU A 201 21.86 3.72 15.29
CA GLU A 201 21.51 3.41 16.68
C GLU A 201 20.00 3.41 16.95
N PHE A 202 19.22 4.20 16.20
CA PHE A 202 17.76 4.17 16.28
C PHE A 202 17.20 2.83 15.81
N PHE A 203 17.73 2.30 14.70
CA PHE A 203 17.28 1.03 14.14
C PHE A 203 17.74 -0.15 15.02
N ASP A 204 18.98 -0.07 15.54
CA ASP A 204 19.52 -1.09 16.45
C ASP A 204 18.73 -1.11 17.75
N GLY A 205 18.47 0.05 18.36
CA GLY A 205 17.66 0.18 19.56
C GLY A 205 16.22 -0.33 19.38
N TYR A 206 15.60 -0.09 18.20
CA TYR A 206 14.29 -0.66 17.89
C TYR A 206 14.34 -2.18 17.78
N ALA A 207 15.36 -2.71 17.11
CA ALA A 207 15.56 -4.15 16.93
C ALA A 207 15.76 -4.88 18.26
N GLU A 208 16.58 -4.32 19.15
CA GLU A 208 16.92 -4.91 20.44
C GLU A 208 15.80 -4.82 21.48
N ASN A 209 15.11 -3.66 21.53
CA ASN A 209 14.21 -3.37 22.64
C ASN A 209 12.72 -3.54 22.32
N ARG A 210 12.35 -3.57 21.04
CA ARG A 210 10.95 -3.65 20.61
C ARG A 210 10.62 -4.87 19.75
N SER A 211 11.51 -5.24 18.84
CA SER A 211 11.23 -6.33 17.88
C SER A 211 11.49 -7.70 18.51
N LEU A 212 10.47 -8.54 18.61
CA LEU A 212 10.62 -9.93 19.11
C LEU A 212 11.46 -10.82 18.18
N VAL A 213 11.59 -10.43 16.90
CA VAL A 213 12.42 -11.16 15.93
C VAL A 213 13.84 -10.59 15.83
N GLY A 214 14.21 -9.62 16.68
CA GLY A 214 15.57 -9.08 16.82
C GLY A 214 16.08 -8.30 15.60
N ARG A 215 15.19 -7.77 14.76
CA ARG A 215 15.54 -6.90 13.63
C ARG A 215 14.40 -5.97 13.26
N VAL A 216 14.71 -4.91 12.54
CA VAL A 216 13.71 -4.11 11.84
C VAL A 216 13.15 -4.86 10.63
N GLY A 217 11.93 -4.53 10.22
CA GLY A 217 11.32 -5.09 9.01
C GLY A 217 12.03 -4.60 7.74
N ARG A 218 11.90 -5.37 6.67
CA ARG A 218 12.35 -5.02 5.31
C ARG A 218 11.14 -4.86 4.40
N PRO A 219 11.23 -4.06 3.34
CA PRO A 219 10.15 -3.95 2.35
C PRO A 219 9.68 -5.31 1.81
N ASP A 220 10.60 -6.27 1.65
CA ASP A 220 10.29 -7.62 1.18
C ASP A 220 9.44 -8.43 2.18
N ASP A 221 9.56 -8.18 3.49
CA ASP A 221 8.70 -8.83 4.49
C ASP A 221 7.24 -8.46 4.22
N VAL A 222 6.98 -7.17 3.94
CA VAL A 222 5.63 -6.67 3.60
C VAL A 222 5.17 -7.20 2.24
N ALA A 223 6.06 -7.18 1.23
CA ALA A 223 5.75 -7.63 -0.13
C ALA A 223 5.35 -9.11 -0.16
N ASN A 224 5.99 -9.96 0.64
CA ASN A 224 5.66 -11.38 0.75
C ASN A 224 4.26 -11.62 1.31
N LEU A 225 3.87 -10.87 2.36
CA LEU A 225 2.51 -10.96 2.91
C LEU A 225 1.47 -10.45 1.93
N VAL A 226 1.74 -9.31 1.25
CA VAL A 226 0.85 -8.76 0.22
C VAL A 226 0.67 -9.76 -0.93
N SER A 227 1.74 -10.39 -1.41
CA SER A 227 1.69 -11.44 -2.45
C SER A 227 0.74 -12.58 -2.05
N PHE A 228 0.83 -13.08 -0.81
CA PHE A 228 -0.12 -14.07 -0.29
C PHE A 228 -1.56 -13.54 -0.30
N LEU A 229 -1.80 -12.34 0.24
CA LEU A 229 -3.14 -11.78 0.39
C LEU A 229 -3.86 -11.55 -0.95
N VAL A 230 -3.13 -11.28 -2.04
CA VAL A 230 -3.72 -11.11 -3.38
C VAL A 230 -3.81 -12.40 -4.17
N SER A 231 -3.19 -13.48 -3.68
CA SER A 231 -3.23 -14.79 -4.32
C SER A 231 -4.56 -15.53 -4.07
N ASP A 232 -4.79 -16.58 -4.84
CA ASP A 232 -5.96 -17.44 -4.68
C ASP A 232 -5.88 -18.28 -3.38
N ALA A 233 -4.68 -18.47 -2.81
CA ALA A 233 -4.49 -19.13 -1.51
C ALA A 233 -5.14 -18.35 -0.36
N ALA A 234 -5.35 -17.04 -0.50
CA ALA A 234 -6.06 -16.20 0.45
C ALA A 234 -7.57 -16.07 0.13
N GLY A 235 -8.15 -17.01 -0.60
CA GLY A 235 -9.53 -16.94 -1.10
C GLY A 235 -10.62 -16.81 -0.03
N TYR A 236 -10.34 -17.18 1.23
CA TYR A 236 -11.27 -17.05 2.37
C TYR A 236 -10.86 -15.95 3.36
N VAL A 237 -9.97 -15.04 2.93
CA VAL A 237 -9.42 -13.95 3.75
C VAL A 237 -9.94 -12.61 3.23
N THR A 238 -10.82 -11.95 4.00
CA THR A 238 -11.34 -10.61 3.67
C THR A 238 -11.78 -9.89 4.94
N GLY A 239 -11.64 -8.56 4.98
CA GLY A 239 -11.96 -7.72 6.13
C GLY A 239 -10.92 -7.74 7.25
N GLU A 240 -9.81 -8.45 7.06
CA GLU A 240 -8.79 -8.68 8.05
C GLU A 240 -7.69 -7.62 8.04
N VAL A 241 -7.03 -7.48 9.18
CA VAL A 241 -5.85 -6.64 9.36
C VAL A 241 -4.70 -7.51 9.83
N TYR A 242 -3.63 -7.54 9.05
CA TYR A 242 -2.44 -8.31 9.37
C TYR A 242 -1.31 -7.41 9.86
N GLY A 243 -0.92 -7.57 11.13
CA GLY A 243 0.30 -6.95 11.65
C GLY A 243 1.55 -7.59 11.05
N ILE A 244 2.48 -6.76 10.58
CA ILE A 244 3.81 -7.21 10.16
C ILE A 244 4.86 -6.32 10.82
N SER A 245 4.99 -6.50 12.14
CA SER A 245 5.75 -5.62 13.03
C SER A 245 6.91 -6.31 13.76
N GLY A 246 7.19 -7.57 13.46
CA GLY A 246 8.17 -8.34 14.24
C GLY A 246 7.72 -8.59 15.70
N GLY A 247 6.40 -8.58 15.96
CA GLY A 247 5.83 -8.76 17.29
C GLY A 247 5.78 -7.48 18.14
N VAL A 248 6.13 -6.32 17.59
CA VAL A 248 6.06 -5.03 18.31
C VAL A 248 4.63 -4.67 18.69
N HIS A 249 3.68 -4.92 17.81
CA HIS A 249 2.26 -4.76 18.09
C HIS A 249 1.49 -5.98 17.56
N PRO A 250 1.37 -7.05 18.35
CA PRO A 250 0.56 -8.21 17.97
C PRO A 250 -0.92 -7.83 18.03
N HIS A 251 -1.65 -8.22 17.00
CA HIS A 251 -3.12 -8.11 16.95
C HIS A 251 -3.70 -9.46 17.33
N GLY A 252 -4.55 -9.48 18.33
CA GLY A 252 -5.29 -10.64 18.79
C GLY A 252 -6.74 -10.27 19.03
#